data_bd5533d1ed374a803c26ac94d54965e8
#
_entry.id   bd5533d1ed374a803c26ac94d54965e8
#
_cell.length_a   1.000
_cell.length_b   1.000
_cell.length_c   1.000
_cell.angle_alpha   90.00
_cell.angle_beta   90.00
_cell.angle_gamma   90.00
#
_symmetry.space_group_name_H-M   'P 1'
#
loop_
_entity.id
_entity.type
_entity.pdbx_description
1 polymer ?
#
loop_
_entity_poly.entity_id
_entity_poly.type
_entity_poly.pdbx_seq_one_letter_code
_entity_poly.pdbx_strand_id
1 'polypeptide(L)'
;MMKRILSLLFIWAFFVLTFSACAPKPLKKYEAFPKMYNERPLSILVLPPINETTAADAKEYYSTTIAEPLSLSGYYVYPIEVISDILKNEGIYDTETLVTTDPRRFKEYFGADGVMYIWIKKWNTAYYVVGGNVTVGVLCLLKSTTSGEPLWKYEGTIVQDTTAGGSGGGLIGLVVKVVATAVQTAATDYVPIAKRTNYMVLQTIPSGKYHPRFDKDRDDEVVIIKTTK
;
A
#
# COMPACT_ATOMS: atom_id res chain seq x y z
N MET A 1 -34.47 -4.99 46.28
CA MET A 1 -33.06 -4.90 45.91
C MET A 1 -32.72 -5.75 44.70
N MET A 2 -33.13 -7.00 44.63
CA MET A 2 -32.89 -7.97 43.59
C MET A 2 -33.39 -7.57 42.18
N LYS A 3 -34.57 -6.94 42.05
CA LYS A 3 -35.12 -6.45 40.76
C LYS A 3 -34.30 -5.33 40.11
N ARG A 4 -33.68 -4.46 40.92
CA ARG A 4 -32.80 -3.37 40.39
C ARG A 4 -31.45 -3.88 39.90
N ILE A 5 -30.90 -4.92 40.52
CA ILE A 5 -29.66 -5.59 40.12
C ILE A 5 -29.89 -6.34 38.81
N LEU A 6 -31.02 -7.02 38.66
CA LEU A 6 -31.38 -7.74 37.43
C LEU A 6 -31.56 -6.77 36.23
N SER A 7 -32.17 -5.60 36.48
CA SER A 7 -32.34 -4.55 35.46
C SER A 7 -31.00 -3.95 35.02
N LEU A 8 -30.08 -3.74 35.95
CA LEU A 8 -28.72 -3.25 35.63
C LEU A 8 -27.90 -4.27 34.83
N LEU A 9 -28.01 -5.56 35.16
CA LEU A 9 -27.37 -6.62 34.39
C LEU A 9 -27.92 -6.74 32.96
N PHE A 10 -29.24 -6.52 32.77
CA PHE A 10 -29.85 -6.54 31.44
C PHE A 10 -29.41 -5.33 30.58
N ILE A 11 -29.29 -4.15 31.19
CA ILE A 11 -28.79 -2.94 30.52
C ILE A 11 -27.31 -3.12 30.13
N TRP A 12 -26.52 -3.72 31.01
CA TRP A 12 -25.10 -3.99 30.76
C TRP A 12 -24.90 -5.04 29.64
N ALA A 13 -25.71 -6.11 29.65
CA ALA A 13 -25.71 -7.13 28.61
C ALA A 13 -26.15 -6.56 27.23
N PHE A 14 -27.12 -5.64 27.22
CA PHE A 14 -27.55 -4.96 25.99
C PHE A 14 -26.49 -4.01 25.45
N PHE A 15 -25.73 -3.35 26.32
CA PHE A 15 -24.65 -2.43 25.92
C PHE A 15 -23.44 -3.17 25.32
N VAL A 16 -23.15 -4.39 25.78
CA VAL A 16 -22.07 -5.22 25.23
C VAL A 16 -22.39 -5.77 23.84
N LEU A 17 -23.66 -5.98 23.51
CA LEU A 17 -24.11 -6.49 22.20
C LEU A 17 -24.06 -5.45 21.07
N THR A 18 -23.97 -4.14 21.38
CA THR A 18 -23.95 -3.07 20.36
C THR A 18 -22.56 -2.73 19.85
N PHE A 19 -21.48 -3.27 20.41
CA PHE A 19 -20.12 -3.11 19.93
C PHE A 19 -19.69 -4.22 18.94
N SER A 20 -20.58 -4.68 18.08
CA SER A 20 -20.15 -5.38 16.86
C SER A 20 -19.47 -4.38 15.94
N ALA A 21 -18.19 -4.11 16.23
CA ALA A 21 -17.34 -3.31 15.36
C ALA A 21 -17.41 -3.92 13.96
N CYS A 22 -17.80 -3.13 12.98
CA CYS A 22 -17.87 -3.50 11.57
C CYS A 22 -16.43 -3.72 11.07
N ALA A 23 -15.84 -4.87 11.38
CA ALA A 23 -14.57 -5.25 10.80
C ALA A 23 -14.76 -5.40 9.28
N PRO A 24 -13.87 -4.85 8.45
CA PRO A 24 -13.98 -5.01 7.01
C PRO A 24 -13.94 -6.49 6.65
N LYS A 25 -14.95 -6.93 5.90
CA LYS A 25 -15.06 -8.33 5.48
C LYS A 25 -13.99 -8.64 4.44
N PRO A 26 -13.20 -9.71 4.60
CA PRO A 26 -12.27 -10.13 3.57
C PRO A 26 -13.04 -10.52 2.29
N LEU A 27 -12.47 -10.17 1.14
CA LEU A 27 -12.94 -10.54 -0.19
C LEU A 27 -11.93 -11.46 -0.84
N LYS A 28 -12.37 -12.34 -1.73
CA LYS A 28 -11.43 -13.09 -2.58
C LYS A 28 -10.76 -12.14 -3.58
N LYS A 29 -9.50 -12.38 -3.92
CA LYS A 29 -8.76 -11.52 -4.86
C LYS A 29 -9.50 -11.32 -6.18
N TYR A 30 -10.13 -12.39 -6.74
CA TYR A 30 -10.86 -12.26 -7.99
C TYR A 30 -12.14 -11.40 -7.88
N GLU A 31 -12.75 -11.34 -6.70
CA GLU A 31 -13.92 -10.46 -6.43
C GLU A 31 -13.46 -9.01 -6.24
N ALA A 32 -12.32 -8.83 -5.60
CA ALA A 32 -11.75 -7.52 -5.32
C ALA A 32 -11.17 -6.85 -6.58
N PHE A 33 -10.52 -7.64 -7.45
CA PHE A 33 -9.77 -7.15 -8.59
C PHE A 33 -10.09 -7.94 -9.89
N PRO A 34 -11.36 -8.02 -10.32
CA PRO A 34 -11.76 -8.86 -11.46
C PRO A 34 -11.06 -8.44 -12.76
N LYS A 35 -10.81 -7.14 -12.95
CA LYS A 35 -10.16 -6.62 -14.16
C LYS A 35 -8.71 -7.07 -14.28
N MET A 36 -7.98 -7.29 -13.17
CA MET A 36 -6.64 -7.85 -13.18
C MET A 36 -6.61 -9.24 -13.81
N TYR A 37 -7.57 -10.10 -13.44
CA TYR A 37 -7.69 -11.45 -13.97
C TYR A 37 -8.20 -11.51 -15.41
N ASN A 38 -8.93 -10.49 -15.84
CA ASN A 38 -9.45 -10.41 -17.22
C ASN A 38 -8.38 -9.87 -18.18
N GLU A 39 -7.68 -8.79 -17.81
CA GLU A 39 -6.71 -8.12 -18.68
C GLU A 39 -5.30 -8.72 -18.61
N ARG A 40 -4.94 -9.30 -17.46
CA ARG A 40 -3.66 -10.01 -17.23
C ARG A 40 -2.44 -9.22 -17.68
N PRO A 41 -2.21 -8.01 -17.17
CA PRO A 41 -1.07 -7.20 -17.57
C PRO A 41 0.24 -7.96 -17.33
N LEU A 42 1.17 -7.88 -18.27
CA LEU A 42 2.49 -8.51 -18.17
C LEU A 42 3.53 -7.54 -17.62
N SER A 43 3.40 -6.28 -18.05
CA SER A 43 4.38 -5.23 -17.76
C SER A 43 3.72 -4.04 -17.06
N ILE A 44 4.45 -3.48 -16.10
CA ILE A 44 4.01 -2.34 -15.32
C ILE A 44 5.05 -1.23 -15.40
N LEU A 45 4.61 -0.08 -15.88
CA LEU A 45 5.33 1.17 -15.82
C LEU A 45 5.03 1.81 -14.46
N VAL A 46 6.03 1.97 -13.61
CA VAL A 46 5.89 2.67 -12.34
C VAL A 46 6.33 4.12 -12.54
N LEU A 47 5.42 5.06 -12.32
CA LEU A 47 5.75 6.48 -12.35
C LEU A 47 6.47 6.91 -11.07
N PRO A 48 7.32 7.95 -11.14
CA PRO A 48 7.93 8.51 -9.92
C PRO A 48 6.85 8.86 -8.89
N PRO A 49 7.04 8.53 -7.60
CA PRO A 49 6.02 8.74 -6.58
C PRO A 49 5.63 10.22 -6.41
N ILE A 50 4.39 10.45 -6.09
CA ILE A 50 3.85 11.74 -5.67
C ILE A 50 4.01 11.85 -4.15
N ASN A 51 4.67 12.89 -3.68
CA ASN A 51 4.92 13.10 -2.26
C ASN A 51 3.90 14.08 -1.67
N GLU A 52 2.97 13.58 -0.88
CA GLU A 52 1.99 14.41 -0.16
C GLU A 52 2.43 14.70 1.28
N THR A 53 3.72 14.50 1.59
CA THR A 53 4.28 14.74 2.93
C THR A 53 5.21 15.96 2.92
N THR A 54 5.68 16.35 4.09
CA THR A 54 6.67 17.44 4.23
C THR A 54 8.12 16.96 4.12
N ALA A 55 8.36 15.65 4.00
CA ALA A 55 9.70 15.09 3.86
C ALA A 55 10.18 15.21 2.42
N ALA A 56 11.14 16.11 2.17
CA ALA A 56 11.60 16.41 0.81
C ALA A 56 12.24 15.21 0.10
N ASP A 57 12.88 14.33 0.85
CA ASP A 57 13.63 13.15 0.37
C ASP A 57 12.78 11.88 0.22
N ALA A 58 11.51 11.92 0.66
CA ALA A 58 10.64 10.75 0.65
C ALA A 58 10.46 10.13 -0.75
N LYS A 59 10.32 10.97 -1.79
CA LYS A 59 10.16 10.55 -3.19
C LYS A 59 11.37 9.74 -3.66
N GLU A 60 12.56 10.23 -3.36
CA GLU A 60 13.82 9.64 -3.80
C GLU A 60 14.07 8.30 -3.13
N TYR A 61 13.97 8.25 -1.80
CA TYR A 61 14.13 6.99 -1.04
C TYR A 61 13.07 5.96 -1.40
N TYR A 62 11.81 6.37 -1.54
CA TYR A 62 10.74 5.43 -1.88
C TYR A 62 10.93 4.79 -3.25
N SER A 63 11.39 5.54 -4.25
CA SER A 63 11.59 5.06 -5.62
C SER A 63 12.49 3.82 -5.70
N THR A 64 13.44 3.69 -4.78
CA THR A 64 14.36 2.54 -4.73
C THR A 64 13.73 1.26 -4.16
N THR A 65 12.51 1.32 -3.64
CA THR A 65 11.94 0.24 -2.81
C THR A 65 10.81 -0.54 -3.47
N ILE A 66 10.22 -0.06 -4.58
CA ILE A 66 8.99 -0.62 -5.16
C ILE A 66 9.26 -1.70 -6.23
N ALA A 67 10.35 -1.56 -7.00
CA ALA A 67 10.60 -2.40 -8.16
C ALA A 67 10.76 -3.88 -7.79
N GLU A 68 11.55 -4.19 -6.75
CA GLU A 68 11.80 -5.57 -6.31
C GLU A 68 10.52 -6.30 -5.89
N PRO A 69 9.71 -5.81 -4.93
CA PRO A 69 8.51 -6.53 -4.51
C PRO A 69 7.47 -6.65 -5.63
N LEU A 70 7.40 -5.68 -6.55
CA LEU A 70 6.51 -5.77 -7.70
C LEU A 70 6.99 -6.83 -8.72
N SER A 71 8.30 -6.92 -8.96
CA SER A 71 8.89 -7.97 -9.81
C SER A 71 8.69 -9.36 -9.18
N LEU A 72 8.84 -9.49 -7.86
CA LEU A 72 8.58 -10.73 -7.14
C LEU A 72 7.09 -11.13 -7.17
N SER A 73 6.19 -10.16 -7.35
CA SER A 73 4.77 -10.44 -7.61
C SER A 73 4.50 -10.97 -9.03
N GLY A 74 5.55 -11.10 -9.86
CA GLY A 74 5.49 -11.74 -11.18
C GLY A 74 5.18 -10.81 -12.35
N TYR A 75 5.54 -9.53 -12.25
CA TYR A 75 5.41 -8.55 -13.32
C TYR A 75 6.77 -8.16 -13.89
N TYR A 76 6.81 -7.83 -15.18
CA TYR A 76 7.93 -7.08 -15.73
C TYR A 76 7.78 -5.62 -15.30
N VAL A 77 8.80 -5.09 -14.62
CA VAL A 77 8.81 -3.71 -14.13
C VAL A 77 9.82 -2.90 -14.93
N TYR A 78 9.37 -1.80 -15.51
CA TYR A 78 10.28 -0.86 -16.17
C TYR A 78 11.19 -0.20 -15.14
N PRO A 79 12.50 -0.01 -15.46
CA PRO A 79 13.42 0.66 -14.54
C PRO A 79 12.95 2.09 -14.25
N ILE A 80 12.66 2.36 -12.97
CA ILE A 80 12.02 3.62 -12.55
C ILE A 80 12.92 4.82 -12.83
N GLU A 81 14.23 4.66 -12.64
CA GLU A 81 15.23 5.70 -12.88
C GLU A 81 15.24 6.10 -14.37
N VAL A 82 15.21 5.11 -15.26
CA VAL A 82 15.18 5.35 -16.72
C VAL A 82 13.89 6.09 -17.11
N ILE A 83 12.74 5.65 -16.57
CA ILE A 83 11.46 6.33 -16.81
C ILE A 83 11.50 7.76 -16.28
N SER A 84 12.04 7.96 -15.10
CA SER A 84 12.20 9.30 -14.51
C SER A 84 13.04 10.22 -15.40
N ASP A 85 14.14 9.71 -15.94
CA ASP A 85 15.02 10.49 -16.81
C ASP A 85 14.37 10.80 -18.18
N ILE A 86 13.64 9.84 -18.75
CA ILE A 86 12.86 10.10 -19.98
C ILE A 86 11.83 11.20 -19.73
N LEU A 87 11.06 11.12 -18.64
CA LEU A 87 10.06 12.13 -18.30
C LEU A 87 10.69 13.52 -18.11
N LYS A 88 11.83 13.62 -17.41
CA LYS A 88 12.55 14.88 -17.24
C LYS A 88 13.04 15.46 -18.56
N ASN A 89 13.55 14.62 -19.46
CA ASN A 89 13.99 15.05 -20.79
C ASN A 89 12.84 15.60 -21.66
N GLU A 90 11.62 15.08 -21.42
CA GLU A 90 10.39 15.59 -22.03
C GLU A 90 9.79 16.81 -21.28
N GLY A 91 10.50 17.34 -20.28
CA GLY A 91 10.07 18.49 -19.49
C GLY A 91 9.04 18.19 -18.41
N ILE A 92 8.82 16.91 -18.11
CA ILE A 92 7.87 16.46 -17.08
C ILE A 92 8.64 16.18 -15.78
N TYR A 93 8.63 17.14 -14.89
CA TYR A 93 9.30 17.07 -13.59
C TYR A 93 8.37 16.60 -12.46
N ASP A 94 7.06 16.84 -12.63
CA ASP A 94 6.04 16.55 -11.62
C ASP A 94 5.09 15.47 -12.12
N THR A 95 5.05 14.34 -11.41
CA THR A 95 4.19 13.20 -11.73
C THR A 95 2.70 13.54 -11.58
N GLU A 96 2.36 14.56 -10.80
CA GLU A 96 1.01 15.07 -10.58
C GLU A 96 0.33 15.42 -11.90
N THR A 97 1.08 15.97 -12.87
CA THR A 97 0.58 16.32 -14.21
C THR A 97 0.16 15.08 -15.00
N LEU A 98 0.76 13.93 -14.71
CA LEU A 98 0.49 12.67 -15.40
C LEU A 98 -0.76 11.95 -14.87
N VAL A 99 -1.26 12.33 -13.69
CA VAL A 99 -2.44 11.68 -13.07
C VAL A 99 -3.69 11.86 -13.93
N THR A 100 -3.79 13.01 -14.62
CA THR A 100 -4.91 13.34 -15.52
C THR A 100 -4.68 12.88 -16.96
N THR A 101 -3.48 12.41 -17.29
CA THR A 101 -3.15 11.88 -18.61
C THR A 101 -3.90 10.57 -18.85
N ASP A 102 -4.43 10.40 -20.06
CA ASP A 102 -5.05 9.13 -20.46
C ASP A 102 -4.03 7.99 -20.36
N PRO A 103 -4.29 6.96 -19.57
CA PRO A 103 -3.36 5.83 -19.37
C PRO A 103 -2.94 5.16 -20.69
N ARG A 104 -3.78 5.18 -21.72
CA ARG A 104 -3.50 4.57 -23.02
C ARG A 104 -2.27 5.17 -23.71
N ARG A 105 -1.95 6.43 -23.44
CA ARG A 105 -0.73 7.07 -23.95
C ARG A 105 0.55 6.41 -23.47
N PHE A 106 0.56 5.84 -22.27
CA PHE A 106 1.72 5.11 -21.78
C PHE A 106 1.96 3.80 -22.55
N LYS A 107 0.91 3.21 -23.15
CA LYS A 107 1.09 2.10 -24.08
C LYS A 107 1.74 2.52 -25.38
N GLU A 108 1.33 3.67 -25.91
CA GLU A 108 1.88 4.23 -27.15
C GLU A 108 3.36 4.58 -27.00
N TYR A 109 3.76 5.19 -25.88
CA TYR A 109 5.13 5.64 -25.66
C TYR A 109 6.07 4.55 -25.14
N PHE A 110 5.60 3.67 -24.27
CA PHE A 110 6.44 2.71 -23.55
C PHE A 110 6.10 1.25 -23.84
N GLY A 111 4.96 0.96 -24.45
CA GLY A 111 4.50 -0.40 -24.67
C GLY A 111 4.02 -1.12 -23.39
N ALA A 112 3.90 -0.41 -22.28
CA ALA A 112 3.48 -0.99 -20.99
C ALA A 112 2.02 -1.43 -21.01
N ASP A 113 1.68 -2.51 -20.28
CA ASP A 113 0.30 -2.99 -20.15
C ASP A 113 -0.44 -2.33 -19.00
N GLY A 114 0.28 -1.86 -18.00
CA GLY A 114 -0.26 -1.11 -16.88
C GLY A 114 0.63 0.05 -16.47
N VAL A 115 0.03 1.11 -15.95
CA VAL A 115 0.73 2.24 -15.34
C VAL A 115 0.37 2.35 -13.88
N MET A 116 1.38 2.40 -13.01
CA MET A 116 1.23 2.49 -11.57
C MET A 116 1.52 3.90 -11.08
N TYR A 117 0.54 4.47 -10.39
CA TYR A 117 0.64 5.73 -9.67
C TYR A 117 0.80 5.43 -8.18
N ILE A 118 1.67 6.17 -7.51
CA ILE A 118 1.97 5.98 -6.09
C ILE A 118 1.93 7.34 -5.41
N TRP A 119 1.19 7.42 -4.31
CA TRP A 119 1.16 8.59 -3.43
C TRP A 119 1.77 8.21 -2.09
N ILE A 120 2.78 8.93 -1.67
CA ILE A 120 3.35 8.84 -0.33
C ILE A 120 2.48 9.70 0.58
N LYS A 121 1.68 9.04 1.42
CA LYS A 121 0.70 9.69 2.31
C LYS A 121 1.27 10.01 3.68
N LYS A 122 2.23 9.19 4.14
CA LYS A 122 2.89 9.34 5.44
C LYS A 122 4.36 8.99 5.29
N TRP A 123 5.19 9.87 5.82
CA TRP A 123 6.64 9.70 5.86
C TRP A 123 7.18 10.51 7.03
N ASN A 124 7.11 9.94 8.24
CA ASN A 124 7.46 10.68 9.45
C ASN A 124 8.02 9.79 10.54
N THR A 125 8.83 10.40 11.39
CA THR A 125 9.33 9.83 12.63
C THR A 125 8.74 10.61 13.80
N ALA A 126 8.23 9.90 14.80
CA ALA A 126 7.86 10.49 16.09
C ALA A 126 8.79 9.96 17.16
N TYR A 127 9.34 10.87 17.96
CA TYR A 127 10.21 10.57 19.09
C TYR A 127 9.46 10.75 20.40
N TYR A 128 9.66 9.84 21.32
CA TYR A 128 9.15 9.88 22.68
C TYR A 128 10.31 9.77 23.66
N VAL A 129 10.07 10.11 24.94
CA VAL A 129 11.10 10.07 25.99
C VAL A 129 11.79 8.69 26.10
N VAL A 130 11.12 7.62 25.75
CA VAL A 130 11.61 6.24 25.82
C VAL A 130 11.39 5.52 24.47
N GLY A 131 11.83 6.13 23.36
CA GLY A 131 11.76 5.51 22.05
C GLY A 131 11.10 6.39 20.98
N GLY A 132 10.60 5.77 19.92
CA GLY A 132 9.95 6.48 18.83
C GLY A 132 9.24 5.52 17.89
N ASN A 133 8.62 6.06 16.86
CA ASN A 133 8.11 5.27 15.76
C ASN A 133 8.44 5.92 14.41
N VAL A 134 8.57 5.08 13.40
CA VAL A 134 8.69 5.49 12.00
C VAL A 134 7.45 5.03 11.27
N THR A 135 6.83 5.95 10.56
CA THR A 135 5.59 5.69 9.82
C THR A 135 5.82 5.91 8.33
N VAL A 136 5.49 4.90 7.53
CA VAL A 136 5.41 4.99 6.07
C VAL A 136 4.03 4.54 5.63
N GLY A 137 3.33 5.41 4.90
CA GLY A 137 2.01 5.13 4.35
C GLY A 137 1.94 5.49 2.88
N VAL A 138 1.39 4.59 2.08
CA VAL A 138 1.29 4.75 0.62
C VAL A 138 -0.07 4.35 0.09
N LEU A 139 -0.49 5.02 -0.98
CA LEU A 139 -1.60 4.65 -1.83
C LEU A 139 -1.04 4.29 -3.21
N CYS A 140 -1.35 3.10 -3.69
CA CYS A 140 -0.97 2.63 -5.01
C CYS A 140 -2.22 2.43 -5.88
N LEU A 141 -2.16 2.85 -7.13
CA LEU A 141 -3.21 2.71 -8.14
C LEU A 141 -2.59 2.21 -9.44
N LEU A 142 -2.96 1.00 -9.86
CA LEU A 142 -2.61 0.46 -11.17
C LEU A 142 -3.78 0.68 -12.12
N LYS A 143 -3.53 1.34 -13.25
CA LYS A 143 -4.49 1.49 -14.35
C LYS A 143 -4.04 0.70 -15.57
N SER A 144 -5.00 0.16 -16.32
CA SER A 144 -4.75 -0.44 -17.62
C SER A 144 -4.33 0.62 -18.63
N THR A 145 -3.33 0.34 -19.41
CA THR A 145 -2.96 1.16 -20.57
C THR A 145 -3.72 0.76 -21.84
N THR A 146 -4.50 -0.31 -21.78
CA THR A 146 -5.38 -0.75 -22.87
C THR A 146 -6.79 -0.20 -22.71
N SER A 147 -7.43 -0.41 -21.55
CA SER A 147 -8.79 0.07 -21.28
C SER A 147 -8.86 1.48 -20.67
N GLY A 148 -7.79 1.93 -20.03
CA GLY A 148 -7.74 3.15 -19.22
C GLY A 148 -8.32 2.98 -17.81
N GLU A 149 -8.87 1.81 -17.50
CA GLU A 149 -9.60 1.55 -16.28
C GLU A 149 -8.69 1.19 -15.10
N PRO A 150 -9.12 1.46 -13.86
CA PRO A 150 -8.44 0.96 -12.68
C PRO A 150 -8.46 -0.58 -12.64
N LEU A 151 -7.29 -1.20 -12.53
CA LEU A 151 -7.11 -2.63 -12.37
C LEU A 151 -6.99 -3.03 -10.91
N TRP A 152 -6.21 -2.28 -10.14
CA TRP A 152 -5.92 -2.55 -8.73
C TRP A 152 -5.64 -1.24 -8.00
N LYS A 153 -6.15 -1.12 -6.79
CA LYS A 153 -5.91 0.01 -5.90
C LYS A 153 -5.78 -0.50 -4.47
N TYR A 154 -4.76 -0.06 -3.78
CA TYR A 154 -4.56 -0.41 -2.38
C TYR A 154 -3.84 0.70 -1.60
N GLU A 155 -4.24 0.86 -0.35
CA GLU A 155 -3.60 1.78 0.58
C GLU A 155 -3.09 1.01 1.79
N GLY A 156 -1.84 1.27 2.19
CA GLY A 156 -1.22 0.64 3.34
C GLY A 156 -0.36 1.60 4.14
N THR A 157 -0.33 1.39 5.45
CA THR A 157 0.55 2.14 6.36
C THR A 157 1.25 1.18 7.30
N ILE A 158 2.57 1.29 7.42
CA ILE A 158 3.36 0.63 8.46
C ILE A 158 3.78 1.66 9.49
N VAL A 159 3.59 1.31 10.74
CA VAL A 159 4.17 2.01 11.88
C VAL A 159 5.16 1.06 12.54
N GLN A 160 6.44 1.38 12.44
CA GLN A 160 7.50 0.63 13.10
C GLN A 160 7.89 1.31 14.40
N ASP A 161 7.71 0.60 15.51
CA ASP A 161 8.17 1.06 16.82
C ASP A 161 9.69 0.86 16.95
N THR A 162 10.40 1.89 17.35
CA THR A 162 11.85 1.87 17.57
C THR A 162 12.23 1.64 19.05
N THR A 163 11.24 1.45 19.91
CA THR A 163 11.49 1.08 21.31
C THR A 163 12.01 -0.35 21.44
N ALA A 164 13.11 -0.53 22.13
CA ALA A 164 13.58 -1.86 22.51
C ALA A 164 12.56 -2.54 23.45
N GLY A 165 11.86 -3.59 22.98
CA GLY A 165 11.04 -4.46 23.84
C GLY A 165 9.52 -4.38 23.67
N GLY A 166 8.99 -3.66 22.72
CA GLY A 166 7.53 -3.58 22.50
C GLY A 166 6.94 -4.73 21.68
N SER A 167 6.32 -5.71 22.32
CA SER A 167 5.50 -6.74 21.69
C SER A 167 4.05 -6.26 21.63
N GLY A 168 3.49 -6.08 20.44
CA GLY A 168 2.08 -5.72 20.29
C GLY A 168 1.67 -5.49 18.85
N GLY A 169 1.14 -6.53 18.20
CA GLY A 169 0.50 -6.42 16.90
C GLY A 169 -1.01 -6.27 17.04
N GLY A 170 -1.59 -5.30 16.36
CA GLY A 170 -3.02 -5.14 16.21
C GLY A 170 -3.35 -4.68 14.80
N LEU A 171 -4.19 -5.45 14.10
CA LEU A 171 -4.73 -5.10 12.78
C LEU A 171 -5.87 -4.11 12.97
N ILE A 172 -5.61 -2.82 12.81
CA ILE A 172 -6.66 -1.82 12.61
C ILE A 172 -6.30 -1.04 11.36
N GLY A 173 -7.03 -1.30 10.27
CA GLY A 173 -6.88 -0.61 9.00
C GLY A 173 -5.49 -0.75 8.40
N LEU A 174 -5.01 -1.96 8.18
CA LEU A 174 -3.65 -2.37 7.80
C LEU A 174 -2.52 -1.46 8.34
N VAL A 175 -2.66 -1.00 9.57
CA VAL A 175 -1.54 -0.45 10.33
C VAL A 175 -0.86 -1.65 10.99
N VAL A 176 0.15 -2.19 10.34
CA VAL A 176 0.94 -3.26 10.96
C VAL A 176 2.01 -2.62 11.83
N LYS A 177 1.81 -2.76 13.12
CA LYS A 177 2.84 -2.41 14.09
C LYS A 177 3.87 -3.53 14.10
N VAL A 178 5.05 -3.23 13.57
CA VAL A 178 6.18 -4.15 13.55
C VAL A 178 7.11 -3.82 14.68
N VAL A 179 7.35 -4.78 15.53
CA VAL A 179 8.41 -4.71 16.54
C VAL A 179 9.75 -5.00 15.86
N ALA A 180 10.57 -3.98 15.71
CA ALA A 180 11.95 -4.14 15.28
C ALA A 180 12.85 -4.20 16.51
N THR A 181 13.79 -5.15 16.51
CA THR A 181 14.98 -5.11 17.35
C THR A 181 15.71 -3.78 17.12
N ALA A 182 16.03 -3.12 18.21
CA ALA A 182 16.64 -1.81 18.31
C ALA A 182 17.51 -1.38 17.12
N VAL A 183 17.06 -0.37 16.36
CA VAL A 183 17.94 0.41 15.49
C VAL A 183 18.40 1.61 16.31
N GLN A 184 19.57 1.47 16.92
CA GLN A 184 20.30 2.60 17.47
C GLN A 184 20.98 3.33 16.33
N THR A 185 20.38 4.40 15.81
CA THR A 185 21.16 5.37 15.03
C THR A 185 20.48 6.73 14.97
N ALA A 186 21.28 7.77 15.00
CA ALA A 186 20.87 9.16 14.93
C ALA A 186 20.28 9.59 13.57
N ALA A 187 20.24 8.69 12.57
CA ALA A 187 19.58 8.88 11.29
C ALA A 187 18.59 7.75 11.07
N THR A 188 17.32 8.09 10.92
CA THR A 188 16.26 7.10 10.63
C THR A 188 16.38 6.65 9.19
N ASP A 189 16.70 5.36 8.98
CA ASP A 189 16.66 4.77 7.65
C ASP A 189 15.22 4.37 7.30
N TYR A 190 14.60 5.09 6.40
CA TYR A 190 13.23 4.84 5.93
C TYR A 190 13.16 3.73 4.86
N VAL A 191 14.27 3.42 4.19
CA VAL A 191 14.29 2.48 3.05
C VAL A 191 13.79 1.08 3.44
N PRO A 192 14.26 0.44 4.52
CA PRO A 192 13.75 -0.88 4.93
C PRO A 192 12.26 -0.86 5.27
N ILE A 193 11.77 0.24 5.85
CA ILE A 193 10.38 0.38 6.25
C ILE A 193 9.49 0.59 5.02
N ALA A 194 9.93 1.44 4.09
CA ALA A 194 9.27 1.63 2.80
C ALA A 194 9.21 0.33 1.99
N LYS A 195 10.32 -0.41 1.91
CA LYS A 195 10.40 -1.72 1.27
C LYS A 195 9.40 -2.70 1.90
N ARG A 196 9.33 -2.77 3.21
CA ARG A 196 8.38 -3.62 3.93
C ARG A 196 6.94 -3.19 3.68
N THR A 197 6.65 -1.88 3.65
CA THR A 197 5.33 -1.35 3.29
C THR A 197 4.93 -1.83 1.90
N ASN A 198 5.85 -1.77 0.93
CA ASN A 198 5.60 -2.23 -0.43
C ASN A 198 5.34 -3.74 -0.49
N TYR A 199 6.11 -4.56 0.22
CA TYR A 199 5.84 -6.00 0.30
C TYR A 199 4.42 -6.28 0.81
N MET A 200 3.99 -5.59 1.84
CA MET A 200 2.65 -5.81 2.42
C MET A 200 1.54 -5.32 1.49
N VAL A 201 1.68 -4.13 0.91
CA VAL A 201 0.71 -3.58 -0.05
C VAL A 201 0.58 -4.49 -1.26
N LEU A 202 1.71 -4.93 -1.82
CA LEU A 202 1.75 -5.75 -3.03
C LEU A 202 1.40 -7.23 -2.81
N GLN A 203 1.30 -7.73 -1.58
CA GLN A 203 0.70 -9.05 -1.33
C GLN A 203 -0.77 -9.12 -1.77
N THR A 204 -1.43 -7.97 -1.84
CA THR A 204 -2.83 -7.90 -2.26
C THR A 204 -3.02 -7.92 -3.78
N ILE A 205 -2.00 -7.56 -4.57
CA ILE A 205 -2.08 -7.59 -6.03
C ILE A 205 -2.21 -9.04 -6.52
N PRO A 206 -3.05 -9.36 -7.51
CA PRO A 206 -3.04 -10.67 -8.15
C PRO A 206 -1.67 -11.03 -8.69
N SER A 207 -1.31 -12.30 -8.64
CA SER A 207 -0.02 -12.79 -9.12
C SER A 207 0.13 -12.59 -10.63
N GLY A 208 1.20 -11.92 -11.04
CA GLY A 208 1.53 -11.71 -12.45
C GLY A 208 2.01 -13.00 -13.16
N LYS A 209 2.11 -12.95 -14.48
CA LYS A 209 2.40 -14.12 -15.33
C LYS A 209 3.69 -14.87 -14.96
N TYR A 210 4.69 -14.14 -14.46
CA TYR A 210 5.98 -14.72 -14.11
C TYR A 210 6.04 -15.28 -12.69
N HIS A 211 4.94 -15.20 -11.92
CA HIS A 211 4.85 -15.75 -10.58
C HIS A 211 4.37 -17.20 -10.60
N PRO A 212 4.92 -18.13 -9.77
CA PRO A 212 4.50 -19.54 -9.71
C PRO A 212 3.03 -19.77 -9.37
N ARG A 213 2.40 -18.76 -8.73
CA ARG A 213 0.97 -18.77 -8.37
C ARG A 213 0.08 -18.02 -9.36
N PHE A 214 0.56 -17.72 -10.58
CA PHE A 214 -0.27 -17.08 -11.60
C PHE A 214 -1.60 -17.83 -11.79
N ASP A 215 -2.72 -17.11 -11.77
CA ASP A 215 -4.11 -17.61 -11.80
C ASP A 215 -4.49 -18.60 -10.67
N LYS A 216 -3.60 -18.90 -9.72
CA LYS A 216 -3.86 -19.82 -8.59
C LYS A 216 -4.18 -19.10 -7.28
N ASP A 217 -4.10 -17.78 -7.27
CA ASP A 217 -4.35 -16.93 -6.09
C ASP A 217 -5.73 -16.28 -6.09
N ARG A 218 -6.62 -16.71 -6.97
CA ARG A 218 -7.98 -16.17 -7.14
C ARG A 218 -8.81 -16.21 -5.85
N ASP A 219 -8.65 -17.29 -5.09
CA ASP A 219 -9.39 -17.55 -3.85
C ASP A 219 -8.69 -17.00 -2.60
N ASP A 220 -7.49 -16.41 -2.73
CA ASP A 220 -6.82 -15.77 -1.61
C ASP A 220 -7.66 -14.59 -1.09
N GLU A 221 -7.72 -14.45 0.21
CA GLU A 221 -8.47 -13.38 0.85
C GLU A 221 -7.65 -12.08 0.93
N VAL A 222 -8.31 -10.98 0.63
CA VAL A 222 -7.77 -9.63 0.80
C VAL A 222 -8.75 -8.76 1.57
N VAL A 223 -8.23 -7.91 2.44
CA VAL A 223 -9.03 -6.91 3.14
C VAL A 223 -8.87 -5.58 2.43
N ILE A 224 -9.96 -5.10 1.83
CA ILE A 224 -9.97 -3.79 1.19
C ILE A 224 -10.55 -2.78 2.17
N ILE A 225 -9.73 -1.79 2.52
CA ILE A 225 -10.18 -0.68 3.33
C ILE A 225 -10.80 0.34 2.38
N LYS A 226 -12.12 0.53 2.48
CA LYS A 226 -12.77 1.64 1.80
C LYS A 226 -12.40 2.91 2.56
N THR A 227 -11.48 3.69 2.02
CA THR A 227 -11.23 5.04 2.53
C THR A 227 -12.51 5.84 2.26
N THR A 228 -13.29 6.10 3.29
CA THR A 228 -14.39 7.05 3.22
C THR A 228 -13.78 8.43 2.96
N LYS A 229 -14.24 9.11 1.90
CA LYS A 229 -13.85 10.48 1.57
C LYS A 229 -14.21 11.44 2.70
#